data_fe55e023e1facd6826f1f5ba3a6944ff
#
_entry.id   fe55e023e1facd6826f1f5ba3a6944ff
#
_cell.length_a   1.000
_cell.length_b   1.000
_cell.length_c   1.000
_cell.angle_alpha   90.00
_cell.angle_beta   90.00
_cell.angle_gamma   90.00
#
_symmetry.space_group_name_H-M   'P 1'
#
loop_
_entity.id
_entity.type
_entity.pdbx_description
1 polymer ?
#
loop_
_entity_poly.entity_id
_entity_poly.type
_entity_poly.pdbx_seq_one_letter_code
_entity_poly.pdbx_strand_id
1 'polypeptide(L)' 'MAIIVTLDDMLHQRRMTLTELSEQIGITLANLSILKTGKARAIRFSTLEAICEALQCQPGDLLAFASASEAGKEVA' A
#
# COMPACT_ATOMS: atom_id res chain seq x y z
N MET A 1 -17.30 2.39 2.17
CA MET A 1 -16.42 2.40 3.34
C MET A 1 -15.29 1.42 3.12
N ALA A 2 -14.09 1.91 3.13
CA ALA A 2 -12.97 1.01 2.87
C ALA A 2 -11.64 1.65 3.25
N ILE A 3 -10.68 0.80 3.54
CA ILE A 3 -9.28 1.21 3.58
C ILE A 3 -8.77 1.11 2.15
N ILE A 4 -8.16 2.18 1.70
CA ILE A 4 -7.62 2.28 0.35
C ILE A 4 -6.10 2.20 0.46
N VAL A 5 -5.50 1.35 -0.36
CA VAL A 5 -4.05 1.23 -0.39
C VAL A 5 -3.51 2.11 -1.52
N THR A 6 -2.63 3.05 -1.15
CA THR A 6 -2.05 3.99 -2.10
C THR A 6 -0.57 3.71 -2.31
N LEU A 7 -0.17 2.45 -2.15
CA LEU A 7 1.22 2.04 -2.33
C LEU A 7 1.74 2.36 -3.73
N ASP A 8 0.90 2.14 -4.74
CA ASP A 8 1.30 2.39 -6.12
C ASP A 8 1.67 3.85 -6.35
N ASP A 9 0.89 4.76 -5.76
CA ASP A 9 1.16 6.19 -5.86
C ASP A 9 2.51 6.54 -5.24
N MET A 10 2.81 5.94 -4.08
CA MET A 10 4.08 6.21 -3.42
C MET A 10 5.26 5.65 -4.20
N LEU A 11 5.10 4.45 -4.76
CA LEU A 11 6.14 3.89 -5.62
C LEU A 11 6.41 4.81 -6.80
N HIS A 12 5.35 5.32 -7.39
CA HIS A 12 5.46 6.23 -8.52
C HIS A 12 6.19 7.52 -8.12
N GLN A 13 5.84 8.09 -6.99
CA GLN A 13 6.48 9.30 -6.48
C GLN A 13 7.96 9.09 -6.18
N ARG A 14 8.32 7.92 -5.71
CA ARG A 14 9.71 7.58 -5.37
C ARG A 14 10.46 6.98 -6.55
N ARG A 15 9.81 6.85 -7.72
CA ARG A 15 10.40 6.25 -8.91
C ARG A 15 10.98 4.87 -8.62
N MET A 16 10.23 4.09 -7.85
CA MET A 16 10.62 2.74 -7.49
C MET A 16 9.61 1.76 -8.03
N THR A 17 10.10 0.63 -8.53
CA THR A 17 9.21 -0.44 -8.98
C THR A 17 8.84 -1.33 -7.82
N LEU A 18 7.75 -2.09 -7.99
CA LEU A 18 7.34 -3.04 -6.97
C LEU A 18 8.42 -4.12 -6.77
N THR A 19 9.08 -4.51 -7.85
CA THR A 19 10.18 -5.48 -7.80
C THR A 19 11.33 -4.96 -6.95
N GLU A 20 11.70 -3.70 -7.14
CA GLU A 20 12.75 -3.09 -6.34
C GLU A 20 12.39 -3.05 -4.87
N LEU A 21 11.15 -2.70 -4.56
CA LEU A 21 10.68 -2.69 -3.19
C LEU A 21 10.74 -4.09 -2.58
N SER A 22 10.27 -5.07 -3.34
CA SER A 22 10.33 -6.48 -2.92
C SER A 22 11.74 -6.89 -2.52
N GLU A 23 12.71 -6.53 -3.34
CA GLU A 23 14.10 -6.87 -3.08
C GLU A 23 14.65 -6.17 -1.86
N GLN A 24 14.28 -4.91 -1.66
CA GLN A 24 14.78 -4.13 -0.53
C GLN A 24 14.26 -4.62 0.81
N ILE A 25 13.00 -5.01 0.87
CA ILE A 25 12.39 -5.36 2.14
C ILE A 25 12.26 -6.85 2.38
N GLY A 26 12.62 -7.66 1.40
CA GLY A 26 12.61 -9.11 1.56
C GLY A 26 11.23 -9.73 1.59
N ILE A 27 10.24 -9.06 1.00
CA ILE A 27 8.87 -9.57 0.89
C ILE A 27 8.64 -9.96 -0.56
N THR A 28 7.95 -11.08 -0.78
CA THR A 28 7.76 -11.57 -2.14
C THR A 28 6.96 -10.59 -2.98
N LEU A 29 7.26 -10.57 -4.26
CA LEU A 29 6.55 -9.71 -5.20
C LEU A 29 5.06 -10.05 -5.21
N ALA A 30 4.72 -11.33 -5.07
CA ALA A 30 3.33 -11.76 -5.02
C ALA A 30 2.59 -11.13 -3.84
N ASN A 31 3.21 -11.12 -2.66
CA ASN A 31 2.59 -10.54 -1.46
C ASN A 31 2.43 -9.02 -1.61
N LEU A 32 3.43 -8.35 -2.16
CA LEU A 32 3.33 -6.92 -2.39
C LEU A 32 2.27 -6.58 -3.44
N SER A 33 2.13 -7.44 -4.45
CA SER A 33 1.12 -7.25 -5.47
C SER A 33 -0.29 -7.37 -4.90
N ILE A 34 -0.50 -8.31 -3.98
CA ILE A 34 -1.77 -8.45 -3.29
C ILE A 34 -2.10 -7.18 -2.50
N LEU A 35 -1.11 -6.65 -1.81
CA LEU A 35 -1.29 -5.42 -1.05
C LEU A 35 -1.56 -4.24 -1.98
N LYS A 36 -0.79 -4.11 -3.04
CA LYS A 36 -0.90 -3.01 -3.99
C LYS A 36 -2.29 -2.95 -4.62
N THR A 37 -2.86 -4.10 -4.95
CA THR A 37 -4.16 -4.16 -5.60
C THR A 37 -5.33 -4.01 -4.64
N GLY A 38 -5.05 -3.86 -3.34
CA GLY A 38 -6.10 -3.69 -2.34
C GLY A 38 -6.81 -4.97 -1.96
N LYS A 39 -6.26 -6.11 -2.33
CA LYS A 39 -6.88 -7.41 -2.00
C LYS A 39 -6.43 -7.94 -0.65
N ALA A 40 -5.43 -7.32 -0.03
CA ALA A 40 -4.99 -7.75 1.29
C ALA A 40 -6.01 -7.36 2.33
N ARG A 41 -6.28 -8.26 3.27
CA ARG A 41 -7.20 -8.02 4.38
C ARG A 41 -6.50 -7.58 5.64
N ALA A 42 -5.20 -7.74 5.68
CA ALA A 42 -4.39 -7.38 6.82
C ALA A 42 -2.98 -7.12 6.36
N ILE A 43 -2.26 -6.33 7.15
CA ILE A 43 -0.85 -6.10 6.94
C ILE A 43 -0.19 -6.13 8.32
N ARG A 44 0.96 -6.78 8.41
CA ARG A 44 1.71 -6.78 9.65
C ARG A 44 2.38 -5.44 9.83
N PHE A 45 2.47 -5.00 11.08
CA PHE A 45 3.15 -3.74 11.36
C PHE A 45 4.62 -3.79 10.92
N SER A 46 5.26 -4.96 11.06
CA SER A 46 6.63 -5.10 10.59
C SER A 46 6.77 -4.87 9.09
N THR A 47 5.80 -5.36 8.32
CA THR A 47 5.78 -5.14 6.88
C THR A 47 5.53 -3.66 6.56
N LEU A 48 4.58 -3.06 7.26
CA LEU A 48 4.26 -1.65 7.08
C LEU A 48 5.48 -0.78 7.38
N GLU A 49 6.18 -1.08 8.48
CA GLU A 49 7.39 -0.37 8.85
C GLU A 49 8.46 -0.48 7.77
N ALA A 50 8.66 -1.69 7.25
CA ALA A 50 9.66 -1.92 6.23
C ALA A 50 9.37 -1.10 4.96
N ILE A 51 8.12 -1.06 4.57
CA ILE A 51 7.70 -0.28 3.40
C ILE A 51 7.91 1.21 3.65
N CYS A 52 7.49 1.69 4.81
CA CYS A 52 7.67 3.10 5.17
C CYS A 52 9.14 3.49 5.15
N GLU A 53 10.00 2.62 5.68
CA GLU A 53 11.43 2.88 5.73
C GLU A 53 12.02 2.91 4.32
N ALA A 54 11.66 1.94 3.50
CA ALA A 54 12.18 1.85 2.13
C ALA A 54 11.75 3.04 1.27
N LEU A 55 10.52 3.48 1.44
CA LEU A 55 9.97 4.59 0.66
C LEU A 55 10.11 5.94 1.34
N GLN A 56 10.63 5.96 2.56
CA GLN A 56 10.79 7.20 3.35
C GLN A 56 9.47 7.95 3.41
N CYS A 57 8.44 7.26 3.91
CA CYS A 57 7.10 7.83 4.00
C CYS A 57 6.44 7.37 5.29
N GLN A 58 5.25 7.90 5.54
CA GLN A 58 4.46 7.56 6.71
C GLN A 58 3.37 6.56 6.33
N PRO A 59 2.83 5.79 7.30
CA PRO A 59 1.71 4.89 7.00
C PRO A 59 0.53 5.61 6.35
N GLY A 60 0.28 6.85 6.71
CA GLY A 60 -0.79 7.64 6.10
C GLY A 60 -0.57 7.96 4.63
N ASP A 61 0.66 7.78 4.14
CA ASP A 61 0.95 7.93 2.72
C ASP A 61 0.64 6.65 1.94
N LEU A 62 0.51 5.54 2.66
CA LEU A 62 0.29 4.23 2.04
C LEU A 62 -1.16 3.77 2.17
N LEU A 63 -1.86 4.26 3.19
CA LEU A 63 -3.20 3.82 3.52
C LEU A 63 -4.09 5.03 3.72
N ALA A 64 -5.31 4.94 3.24
CA ALA A 64 -6.30 5.97 3.44
C ALA A 64 -7.63 5.32 3.80
N PHE A 65 -8.49 6.07 4.44
CA PHE A 65 -9.83 5.61 4.74
C PHE A 65 -10.83 6.43 3.94
N ALA A 66 -11.72 5.74 3.25
CA ALA A 66 -12.81 6.37 2.53
C ALA A 66 -14.11 6.00 3.24
N SER A 67 -14.88 7.01 3.61
CA SER A 67 -16.18 6.80 4.24
C SER A 67 -17.17 6.23 3.23
N ALA A 68 -18.29 5.72 3.75
CA ALA A 68 -19.34 5.21 2.89
C ALA A 68 -19.86 6.27 1.92
N SER A 69 -19.89 7.52 2.35
CA SER A 69 -20.37 8.59 1.47
C SER A 69 -19.41 8.87 0.33
N GLU A 70 -18.12 8.68 0.56
CA GLU A 70 -17.12 8.87 -0.48
C GLU A 70 -16.97 7.64 -1.37
N ALA A 71 -16.80 6.49 -0.75
CA ALA A 71 -16.67 5.23 -1.47
C ALA A 71 -18.00 4.79 -2.05
N GLY A 72 -19.09 5.16 -1.40
CA GLY A 72 -20.41 4.77 -1.81
C GLY A 72 -20.83 5.33 -3.17
N LYS A 73 -20.21 6.41 -3.58
CA LYS A 73 -20.43 6.92 -4.92
C LYS A 73 -20.05 5.92 -5.97
N GLU A 74 -19.13 5.07 -5.63
CA GLU A 74 -18.62 4.07 -6.55
C GLU A 74 -19.36 2.76 -6.45
N VAL A 75 -19.86 2.44 -5.25
CA VAL A 75 -20.42 1.12 -4.99
C VAL A 75 -21.92 1.13 -4.70
N ALA A 76 -22.44 2.28 -4.35
CA ALA A 76 -23.87 2.37 -4.01
C ALA A 76 -24.78 2.27 -5.25
#